data_30c2878ed55ea94c55d2b496e48aa441
#
_entry.id   30c2878ed55ea94c55d2b496e48aa441
#
_cell.length_a   1.000
_cell.length_b   1.000
_cell.length_c   1.000
_cell.angle_alpha   90.00
_cell.angle_beta   90.00
_cell.angle_gamma   90.00
#
_symmetry.space_group_name_H-M   'P 1'
#
loop_
_entity.id
_entity.type
_entity.pdbx_description
1 polymer ?
#
loop_
_entity_poly.entity_id
_entity_poly.type
_entity_poly.pdbx_seq_one_letter_code
_entity_poly.pdbx_strand_id
1 'polypeptide(L)'
;MKLASALSAAVLATASAAGAQQATPVQVENPNRLLTILTAEDPQTQLMAMVLTMNAISAGAEAKMLLCGPAGDIALKDAPESATKGQPPKDASPQGMMKMMMEQNGLQVQTCAIYLPGKGADASILLDGVTPAQPDAMGAEIVTPGTTVLSF
;
A
#
# COMPACT_ATOMS: atom_id res chain seq x y z
N MET A 1 -34.80 64.22 58.02
CA MET A 1 -35.99 63.75 57.32
C MET A 1 -35.91 64.16 55.87
N LYS A 2 -35.60 63.27 54.96
CA LYS A 2 -35.96 63.21 53.54
C LYS A 2 -35.17 62.09 52.93
N LEU A 3 -35.91 61.04 52.62
CA LEU A 3 -35.42 59.86 51.82
C LEU A 3 -35.21 60.32 50.38
N ALA A 4 -34.07 59.94 49.80
CA ALA A 4 -33.88 59.96 48.37
C ALA A 4 -33.58 58.53 47.89
N SER A 5 -34.55 57.93 47.23
CA SER A 5 -34.40 56.65 46.54
C SER A 5 -33.54 56.85 45.28
N ALA A 6 -32.47 56.09 45.15
CA ALA A 6 -31.71 55.99 43.92
C ALA A 6 -32.09 54.66 43.28
N LEU A 7 -32.77 54.68 42.12
CA LEU A 7 -32.99 53.55 41.25
C LEU A 7 -31.69 53.28 40.48
N SER A 8 -31.07 52.14 40.75
CA SER A 8 -29.99 51.59 39.90
C SER A 8 -30.58 50.69 38.83
N ALA A 9 -30.50 51.12 37.59
CA ALA A 9 -30.86 50.28 36.42
C ALA A 9 -29.69 49.30 36.12
N ALA A 10 -29.95 48.03 36.30
CA ALA A 10 -29.06 46.96 35.90
C ALA A 10 -29.23 46.69 34.41
N VAL A 11 -28.19 47.00 33.62
CA VAL A 11 -28.13 46.62 32.21
C VAL A 11 -27.61 45.18 32.14
N LEU A 12 -28.47 44.25 31.80
CA LEU A 12 -28.05 42.86 31.46
C LEU A 12 -27.45 42.86 30.05
N ALA A 13 -26.14 42.70 29.94
CA ALA A 13 -25.46 42.43 28.72
C ALA A 13 -25.59 40.91 28.42
N THR A 14 -26.41 40.56 27.45
CA THR A 14 -26.47 39.17 26.91
C THR A 14 -25.28 38.96 25.99
N ALA A 15 -24.24 38.27 26.47
CA ALA A 15 -23.15 37.79 25.64
C ALA A 15 -23.63 36.58 24.81
N SER A 16 -23.86 36.81 23.54
CA SER A 16 -24.08 35.72 22.58
C SER A 16 -22.74 34.97 22.36
N ALA A 17 -22.61 33.79 22.98
CA ALA A 17 -21.52 32.91 22.67
C ALA A 17 -21.75 32.33 21.27
N ALA A 18 -21.05 32.88 20.27
CA ALA A 18 -20.94 32.24 18.96
C ALA A 18 -20.16 30.93 19.15
N GLY A 19 -20.88 29.83 19.18
CA GLY A 19 -20.28 28.48 19.18
C GLY A 19 -19.45 28.29 17.91
N ALA A 20 -18.14 28.35 18.05
CA ALA A 20 -17.24 27.86 17.01
C ALA A 20 -17.49 26.35 16.90
N GLN A 21 -18.22 25.93 15.87
CA GLN A 21 -18.29 24.53 15.48
C GLN A 21 -16.88 24.11 15.06
N GLN A 22 -16.19 23.44 15.96
CA GLN A 22 -14.99 22.71 15.63
C GLN A 22 -15.44 21.61 14.67
N ALA A 23 -15.09 21.77 13.39
CA ALA A 23 -15.19 20.71 12.42
C ALA A 23 -14.35 19.55 12.97
N THR A 24 -15.01 18.47 13.38
CA THR A 24 -14.34 17.19 13.67
C THR A 24 -13.54 16.83 12.43
N PRO A 25 -12.22 16.60 12.54
CA PRO A 25 -11.48 16.10 11.38
C PRO A 25 -12.16 14.82 10.95
N VAL A 26 -12.59 14.76 9.69
CA VAL A 26 -13.03 13.53 9.06
C VAL A 26 -11.81 12.63 9.09
N GLN A 27 -11.80 11.67 9.99
CA GLN A 27 -10.86 10.56 9.97
C GLN A 27 -11.21 9.77 8.72
N VAL A 28 -10.50 10.04 7.63
CA VAL A 28 -10.51 9.14 6.49
C VAL A 28 -9.78 7.89 6.98
N GLU A 29 -10.54 6.92 7.48
CA GLU A 29 -10.05 5.56 7.66
C GLU A 29 -9.81 4.97 6.27
N ASN A 30 -8.74 5.42 5.65
CA ASN A 30 -8.26 4.86 4.41
C ASN A 30 -6.96 4.15 4.78
N PRO A 31 -6.96 2.82 4.81
CA PRO A 31 -5.71 2.10 5.02
C PRO A 31 -4.71 2.62 3.97
N ASN A 32 -3.50 2.95 4.41
CA ASN A 32 -2.42 3.28 3.49
C ASN A 32 -2.20 2.06 2.60
N ARG A 33 -2.72 2.08 1.40
CA ARG A 33 -2.57 0.98 0.43
C ARG A 33 -1.38 1.26 -0.45
N LEU A 34 -0.60 0.23 -0.67
CA LEU A 34 0.50 0.27 -1.62
C LEU A 34 0.31 -0.82 -2.68
N LEU A 35 0.28 -0.43 -3.93
CA LEU A 35 0.40 -1.34 -5.05
C LEU A 35 1.78 -1.15 -5.70
N THR A 36 2.64 -2.15 -5.59
CA THR A 36 3.93 -2.19 -6.29
C THR A 36 3.76 -2.93 -7.61
N ILE A 37 3.98 -2.26 -8.74
CA ILE A 37 3.99 -2.85 -10.07
C ILE A 37 5.44 -3.02 -10.48
N LEU A 38 5.89 -4.26 -10.66
CA LEU A 38 7.26 -4.59 -11.00
C LEU A 38 7.32 -5.23 -12.38
N THR A 39 8.08 -4.60 -13.27
CA THR A 39 8.28 -5.03 -14.66
C THR A 39 9.75 -5.24 -15.01
N ALA A 40 10.64 -4.75 -14.18
CA ALA A 40 12.08 -4.75 -14.44
C ALA A 40 12.66 -6.17 -14.51
N GLU A 41 13.63 -6.36 -15.41
CA GLU A 41 14.45 -7.57 -15.51
C GLU A 41 15.66 -7.53 -14.58
N ASP A 42 16.18 -6.31 -14.28
CA ASP A 42 17.38 -6.10 -13.49
C ASP A 42 17.19 -6.52 -12.03
N PRO A 43 18.04 -7.44 -11.50
CA PRO A 43 17.88 -7.98 -10.14
C PRO A 43 18.01 -6.93 -9.04
N GLN A 44 18.81 -5.87 -9.23
CA GLN A 44 18.96 -4.81 -8.22
C GLN A 44 17.69 -3.94 -8.17
N THR A 45 17.11 -3.64 -9.32
CA THR A 45 15.82 -2.94 -9.42
C THR A 45 14.71 -3.77 -8.78
N GLN A 46 14.67 -5.07 -9.06
CA GLN A 46 13.73 -6.01 -8.43
C GLN A 46 13.90 -6.04 -6.91
N LEU A 47 15.13 -6.14 -6.43
CA LEU A 47 15.42 -6.13 -4.99
C LEU A 47 15.04 -4.79 -4.35
N MET A 48 15.28 -3.66 -5.02
CA MET A 48 14.88 -2.35 -4.50
C MET A 48 13.37 -2.23 -4.38
N ALA A 49 12.59 -2.74 -5.34
CA ALA A 49 11.14 -2.81 -5.25
C ALA A 49 10.68 -3.58 -4.01
N MET A 50 11.31 -4.73 -3.72
CA MET A 50 11.04 -5.52 -2.50
C MET A 50 11.39 -4.74 -1.23
N VAL A 51 12.57 -4.06 -1.20
CA VAL A 51 13.00 -3.27 -0.04
C VAL A 51 12.03 -2.13 0.25
N LEU A 52 11.61 -1.39 -0.76
CA LEU A 52 10.67 -0.28 -0.58
C LEU A 52 9.29 -0.77 -0.14
N THR A 53 8.80 -1.87 -0.73
CA THR A 53 7.54 -2.49 -0.33
C THR A 53 7.58 -2.96 1.13
N MET A 54 8.66 -3.62 1.55
CA MET A 54 8.84 -4.05 2.93
C MET A 54 8.85 -2.87 3.91
N ASN A 55 9.55 -1.78 3.57
CA ASN A 55 9.57 -0.59 4.42
C ASN A 55 8.19 0.09 4.50
N ALA A 56 7.42 0.10 3.42
CA ALA A 56 6.06 0.60 3.43
C ALA A 56 5.14 -0.24 4.33
N ILE A 57 5.25 -1.56 4.27
CA ILE A 57 4.53 -2.46 5.19
C ILE A 57 4.92 -2.17 6.64
N SER A 58 6.21 -2.00 6.91
CA SER A 58 6.70 -1.64 8.26
C SER A 58 6.19 -0.28 8.73
N ALA A 59 5.87 0.62 7.81
CA ALA A 59 5.23 1.91 8.09
C ALA A 59 3.69 1.84 8.20
N GLY A 60 3.11 0.64 8.12
CA GLY A 60 1.68 0.39 8.28
C GLY A 60 0.87 0.35 6.99
N ALA A 61 1.51 0.20 5.83
CA ALA A 61 0.79 0.04 4.57
C ALA A 61 0.29 -1.40 4.36
N GLU A 62 -0.94 -1.53 3.83
CA GLU A 62 -1.41 -2.77 3.22
C GLU A 62 -0.84 -2.86 1.81
N ALA A 63 0.06 -3.80 1.57
CA ALA A 63 0.76 -3.88 0.31
C ALA A 63 0.29 -5.06 -0.56
N LYS A 64 0.22 -4.78 -1.86
CA LYS A 64 0.12 -5.77 -2.92
C LYS A 64 1.23 -5.59 -3.93
N MET A 65 1.60 -6.66 -4.59
CA MET A 65 2.61 -6.64 -5.64
C MET A 65 2.08 -7.32 -6.90
N LEU A 66 2.23 -6.63 -8.03
CA LEU A 66 1.90 -7.11 -9.36
C LEU A 66 3.20 -7.32 -10.16
N LEU A 67 3.48 -8.54 -10.52
CA LEU A 67 4.66 -8.93 -11.29
C LEU A 67 4.29 -9.11 -12.77
N CYS A 68 4.89 -8.32 -13.65
CA CYS A 68 4.60 -8.34 -15.08
C CYS A 68 5.88 -8.53 -15.90
N GLY A 69 5.73 -9.07 -17.10
CA GLY A 69 6.87 -9.28 -18.02
C GLY A 69 8.00 -10.08 -17.35
N PRO A 70 9.27 -9.65 -17.48
CA PRO A 70 10.42 -10.37 -16.90
C PRO A 70 10.33 -10.53 -15.37
N ALA A 71 9.75 -9.57 -14.67
CA ALA A 71 9.59 -9.68 -13.21
C ALA A 71 8.64 -10.80 -12.78
N GLY A 72 7.78 -11.30 -13.66
CA GLY A 72 6.94 -12.47 -13.41
C GLY A 72 7.76 -13.72 -13.06
N ASP A 73 8.99 -13.81 -13.53
CA ASP A 73 9.88 -14.94 -13.28
C ASP A 73 10.25 -15.08 -11.79
N ILE A 74 10.16 -14.00 -11.00
CA ILE A 74 10.34 -14.03 -9.54
C ILE A 74 9.31 -14.94 -8.86
N ALA A 75 8.11 -15.05 -9.45
CA ALA A 75 7.00 -15.82 -8.89
C ALA A 75 7.07 -17.33 -9.22
N LEU A 76 8.03 -17.79 -9.99
CA LEU A 76 8.13 -19.19 -10.42
C LEU A 76 8.70 -20.07 -9.32
N LYS A 77 8.23 -21.34 -9.26
CA LYS A 77 8.86 -22.39 -8.44
C LYS A 77 10.29 -22.64 -8.89
N ASP A 78 10.49 -22.70 -10.20
CA ASP A 78 11.81 -22.84 -10.85
C ASP A 78 12.25 -21.47 -11.38
N ALA A 79 12.44 -20.52 -10.47
CA ALA A 79 12.85 -19.16 -10.81
C ALA A 79 14.32 -19.12 -11.29
N PRO A 80 14.66 -18.20 -12.21
CA PRO A 80 16.03 -18.05 -12.69
C PRO A 80 16.98 -17.54 -11.60
N GLU A 81 18.29 -17.72 -11.84
CA GLU A 81 19.34 -17.26 -10.91
C GLU A 81 19.23 -15.76 -10.60
N SER A 82 18.82 -14.94 -11.57
CA SER A 82 18.58 -13.50 -11.39
C SER A 82 17.57 -13.18 -10.29
N ALA A 83 16.59 -14.05 -10.10
CA ALA A 83 15.55 -13.88 -9.06
C ALA A 83 15.99 -14.48 -7.70
N THR A 84 16.86 -15.51 -7.71
CA THR A 84 17.18 -16.31 -6.52
C THR A 84 18.55 -16.04 -5.92
N LYS A 85 19.48 -15.46 -6.71
CA LYS A 85 20.82 -15.12 -6.23
C LYS A 85 20.81 -13.91 -5.31
N GLY A 86 21.53 -14.03 -4.20
CA GLY A 86 21.70 -12.93 -3.27
C GLY A 86 22.44 -11.75 -3.88
N GLN A 87 21.98 -10.54 -3.58
CA GLN A 87 22.53 -9.27 -4.03
C GLN A 87 23.23 -8.54 -2.86
N PRO A 88 24.37 -7.87 -3.11
CA PRO A 88 25.00 -7.06 -2.08
C PRO A 88 24.08 -5.94 -1.59
N PRO A 89 24.28 -5.42 -0.36
CA PRO A 89 25.30 -5.80 0.62
C PRO A 89 24.87 -6.91 1.57
N LYS A 90 23.60 -7.34 1.54
CA LYS A 90 23.02 -8.26 2.55
C LYS A 90 22.79 -9.68 2.02
N ASP A 91 23.25 -9.97 0.83
CA ASP A 91 23.04 -11.27 0.17
C ASP A 91 21.55 -11.67 0.09
N ALA A 92 20.68 -10.66 -0.08
CA ALA A 92 19.25 -10.85 -0.25
C ALA A 92 18.88 -11.03 -1.72
N SER A 93 17.97 -11.96 -2.02
CA SER A 93 17.45 -12.15 -3.37
C SER A 93 16.04 -11.59 -3.53
N PRO A 94 15.64 -11.18 -4.75
CA PRO A 94 14.29 -10.70 -5.01
C PRO A 94 13.22 -11.71 -4.58
N GLN A 95 13.32 -12.97 -5.00
CA GLN A 95 12.37 -14.00 -4.63
C GLN A 95 12.39 -14.31 -3.12
N GLY A 96 13.58 -14.36 -2.51
CA GLY A 96 13.70 -14.61 -1.07
C GLY A 96 13.01 -13.55 -0.23
N MET A 97 13.19 -12.26 -0.57
CA MET A 97 12.49 -11.17 0.11
C MET A 97 10.97 -11.19 -0.14
N MET A 98 10.55 -11.47 -1.37
CA MET A 98 9.12 -11.61 -1.67
C MET A 98 8.47 -12.70 -0.82
N LYS A 99 9.06 -13.91 -0.78
CA LYS A 99 8.54 -15.02 0.03
C LYS A 99 8.47 -14.67 1.51
N MET A 100 9.52 -14.05 2.05
CA MET A 100 9.52 -13.59 3.44
C MET A 100 8.37 -12.62 3.72
N MET A 101 8.11 -11.64 2.85
CA MET A 101 7.00 -10.70 3.01
C MET A 101 5.63 -11.39 2.89
N MET A 102 5.48 -12.36 2.00
CA MET A 102 4.25 -13.15 1.89
C MET A 102 3.96 -13.92 3.18
N GLU A 103 4.97 -14.59 3.73
CA GLU A 103 4.84 -15.46 4.90
C GLU A 103 4.68 -14.68 6.21
N GLN A 104 5.42 -13.58 6.38
CA GLN A 104 5.52 -12.87 7.66
C GLN A 104 4.68 -11.60 7.72
N ASN A 105 4.40 -10.97 6.59
CA ASN A 105 3.77 -9.66 6.52
C ASN A 105 2.45 -9.65 5.72
N GLY A 106 2.01 -10.78 5.21
CA GLY A 106 0.76 -10.90 4.48
C GLY A 106 0.76 -10.20 3.11
N LEU A 107 1.95 -9.99 2.50
CA LEU A 107 2.05 -9.42 1.16
C LEU A 107 1.27 -10.28 0.16
N GLN A 108 0.32 -9.69 -0.53
CA GLN A 108 -0.39 -10.33 -1.62
C GLN A 108 0.39 -10.16 -2.92
N VAL A 109 0.74 -11.26 -3.58
CA VAL A 109 1.51 -11.24 -4.83
C VAL A 109 0.68 -11.84 -5.95
N GLN A 110 0.64 -11.14 -7.06
CA GLN A 110 -0.05 -11.57 -8.27
C GLN A 110 0.86 -11.43 -9.49
N THR A 111 0.70 -12.29 -10.46
CA THR A 111 1.29 -12.11 -11.80
C THR A 111 0.30 -11.43 -12.73
N CYS A 112 0.78 -10.65 -13.69
CA CYS A 112 -0.09 -10.11 -14.75
C CYS A 112 -0.87 -11.22 -15.45
N ALA A 113 -2.14 -10.96 -15.77
CA ALA A 113 -3.03 -11.94 -16.41
C ALA A 113 -2.47 -12.56 -17.70
N ILE A 114 -1.67 -11.80 -18.44
CA ILE A 114 -1.06 -12.23 -19.71
C ILE A 114 0.27 -12.96 -19.53
N TYR A 115 0.83 -13.01 -18.30
CA TYR A 115 2.14 -13.58 -18.05
C TYR A 115 2.17 -15.10 -18.31
N LEU A 116 1.26 -15.86 -17.70
CA LEU A 116 1.17 -17.30 -17.88
C LEU A 116 0.80 -17.71 -19.32
N PRO A 117 -0.22 -17.10 -19.95
CA PRO A 117 -0.49 -17.34 -21.37
C PRO A 117 0.72 -17.04 -22.27
N GLY A 118 1.46 -15.96 -21.99
CA GLY A 118 2.68 -15.61 -22.72
C GLY A 118 3.80 -16.65 -22.59
N LYS A 119 3.81 -17.42 -21.49
CA LYS A 119 4.73 -18.56 -21.28
C LYS A 119 4.17 -19.89 -21.77
N GLY A 120 2.92 -19.94 -22.22
CA GLY A 120 2.25 -21.19 -22.56
C GLY A 120 2.07 -22.13 -21.35
N ALA A 121 1.89 -21.57 -20.17
CA ALA A 121 1.84 -22.28 -18.90
C ALA A 121 0.58 -21.93 -18.09
N ASP A 122 0.29 -22.72 -17.08
CA ASP A 122 -0.78 -22.49 -16.11
C ASP A 122 -0.23 -22.11 -14.72
N ALA A 123 -1.12 -21.89 -13.76
CA ALA A 123 -0.74 -21.43 -12.43
C ALA A 123 0.05 -22.45 -11.59
N SER A 124 0.19 -23.70 -12.03
CA SER A 124 0.93 -24.74 -11.30
C SER A 124 2.43 -24.47 -11.19
N ILE A 125 2.97 -23.63 -12.09
CA ILE A 125 4.38 -23.21 -12.07
C ILE A 125 4.67 -22.08 -11.08
N LEU A 126 3.63 -21.42 -10.55
CA LEU A 126 3.79 -20.35 -9.60
C LEU A 126 4.05 -20.88 -8.19
N LEU A 127 4.76 -20.07 -7.39
CA LEU A 127 4.90 -20.29 -5.95
C LEU A 127 3.52 -20.35 -5.30
N ASP A 128 3.43 -21.13 -4.23
CA ASP A 128 2.20 -21.21 -3.44
C ASP A 128 1.84 -19.82 -2.86
N GLY A 129 0.57 -19.45 -2.96
CA GLY A 129 0.08 -18.14 -2.55
C GLY A 129 0.16 -17.05 -3.63
N VAL A 130 0.86 -17.27 -4.74
CA VAL A 130 0.85 -16.36 -5.90
C VAL A 130 -0.27 -16.75 -6.86
N THR A 131 -1.02 -15.75 -7.32
CA THR A 131 -2.16 -15.98 -8.24
C THR A 131 -2.09 -15.05 -9.46
N PRO A 132 -2.68 -15.44 -10.60
CA PRO A 132 -2.87 -14.51 -11.72
C PRO A 132 -3.83 -13.39 -11.34
N ALA A 133 -3.49 -12.15 -11.66
CA ALA A 133 -4.34 -10.99 -11.44
C ALA A 133 -5.56 -11.03 -12.37
N GLN A 134 -6.69 -10.52 -11.87
CA GLN A 134 -7.85 -10.21 -12.72
C GLN A 134 -7.70 -8.76 -13.19
N PRO A 135 -7.66 -8.47 -14.51
CA PRO A 135 -7.37 -7.14 -15.02
C PRO A 135 -8.34 -6.05 -14.56
N ASP A 136 -9.62 -6.38 -14.47
CA ASP A 136 -10.68 -5.49 -14.01
C ASP A 136 -10.52 -5.15 -12.50
N ALA A 137 -10.26 -6.15 -11.68
CA ALA A 137 -10.00 -5.96 -10.25
C ALA A 137 -8.74 -5.12 -10.01
N MET A 138 -7.67 -5.38 -10.78
CA MET A 138 -6.43 -4.62 -10.69
C MET A 138 -6.62 -3.16 -11.14
N GLY A 139 -7.37 -2.95 -12.22
CA GLY A 139 -7.73 -1.60 -12.68
C GLY A 139 -8.51 -0.82 -11.63
N ALA A 140 -9.48 -1.44 -10.98
CA ALA A 140 -10.24 -0.84 -9.90
C ALA A 140 -9.35 -0.48 -8.70
N GLU A 141 -8.39 -1.34 -8.35
CA GLU A 141 -7.47 -1.10 -7.25
C GLU A 141 -6.54 0.10 -7.49
N ILE A 142 -6.01 0.24 -8.71
CA ILE A 142 -5.16 1.37 -9.11
C ILE A 142 -5.86 2.72 -8.87
N VAL A 143 -7.17 2.81 -9.14
CA VAL A 143 -7.94 4.05 -9.00
C VAL A 143 -8.64 4.18 -7.66
N THR A 144 -8.49 3.20 -6.76
CA THR A 144 -9.10 3.27 -5.42
C THR A 144 -8.45 4.40 -4.61
N PRO A 145 -9.25 5.33 -4.05
CA PRO A 145 -8.71 6.40 -3.21
C PRO A 145 -7.84 5.85 -2.07
N GLY A 146 -6.68 6.46 -1.85
CA GLY A 146 -5.72 6.04 -0.82
C GLY A 146 -4.75 4.94 -1.28
N THR A 147 -4.83 4.50 -2.52
CA THR A 147 -3.81 3.62 -3.10
C THR A 147 -2.65 4.43 -3.65
N THR A 148 -1.46 4.19 -3.11
CA THR A 148 -0.20 4.64 -3.71
C THR A 148 0.30 3.57 -4.67
N VAL A 149 0.65 3.97 -5.89
CA VAL A 149 1.22 3.05 -6.88
C VAL A 149 2.71 3.34 -7.05
N LEU A 150 3.55 2.34 -6.84
CA LEU A 150 4.97 2.36 -7.21
C LEU A 150 5.18 1.48 -8.43
N SER A 151 5.99 1.97 -9.38
CA SER A 151 6.31 1.21 -10.60
C SER A 151 7.82 1.15 -10.83
N PHE A 152 8.32 -0.03 -11.19
CA PHE A 152 9.73 -0.34 -11.45
C PHE A 152 9.90 -1.09 -12.76
#